data_352a3774acc5c4373cdd0ef2ec898b4f
#
_entry.id   352a3774acc5c4373cdd0ef2ec898b4f
#
_cell.length_a   1.000
_cell.length_b   1.000
_cell.length_c   1.000
_cell.angle_alpha   90.00
_cell.angle_beta   90.00
_cell.angle_gamma   90.00
#
_symmetry.space_group_name_H-M   'P 1'
#
loop_
_entity.id
_entity.type
_entity.pdbx_description
1 polymer ?
#
loop_
_entity_poly.entity_id
_entity_poly.type
_entity_poly.pdbx_seq_one_letter_code
_entity_poly.pdbx_strand_id
1 'polypeptide(L)'
;MKIHQITIDFHVTEQISRFVYIYLLEADSLYLIDSGVFGCEKQVMDFLDSIGRKIVEIKGIFLTHAHPEHIGSAAWFQEHTGCKIYASEGEKRWIEDIDLQFKERPIPNFYQLAGKSSKVDVVVKDGDKIELEDGFTVSVIGTAGHSCDEV
;
A
#
# COMPACT_ATOMS: atom_id res chain seq x y z
N MET A 1 4.55 12.03 16.16
CA MET A 1 4.54 11.04 15.08
C MET A 1 5.52 9.92 15.41
N LYS A 2 5.14 8.67 15.17
CA LYS A 2 6.01 7.50 15.19
C LYS A 2 5.95 6.79 13.85
N ILE A 3 7.02 6.11 13.47
CA ILE A 3 7.08 5.27 12.27
C ILE A 3 7.34 3.84 12.75
N HIS A 4 6.48 2.92 12.32
CA HIS A 4 6.63 1.50 12.61
C HIS A 4 6.85 0.75 11.31
N GLN A 5 7.81 -0.17 11.30
CA GLN A 5 8.00 -1.13 10.23
C GLN A 5 7.22 -2.39 10.57
N ILE A 6 6.37 -2.83 9.68
CA ILE A 6 5.59 -4.07 9.80
C ILE A 6 6.13 -5.04 8.75
N THR A 7 6.54 -6.23 9.18
CA THR A 7 6.93 -7.30 8.27
C THR A 7 5.68 -8.09 7.89
N ILE A 8 5.42 -8.20 6.60
CA ILE A 8 4.33 -9.00 6.05
C ILE A 8 4.92 -10.26 5.45
N ASP A 9 4.72 -11.39 6.11
CA ASP A 9 5.14 -12.70 5.62
C ASP A 9 4.07 -13.30 4.69
N PHE A 10 4.51 -13.89 3.59
CA PHE A 10 3.62 -14.54 2.64
C PHE A 10 4.28 -15.69 1.90
N HIS A 11 3.48 -16.54 1.30
CA HIS A 11 3.94 -17.65 0.47
C HIS A 11 3.72 -17.35 -1.01
N VAL A 12 4.76 -17.45 -1.82
CA VAL A 12 4.66 -17.39 -3.28
C VAL A 12 4.23 -18.77 -3.80
N THR A 13 4.74 -19.84 -3.18
CA THR A 13 4.33 -21.24 -3.37
C THR A 13 4.35 -21.93 -2.01
N GLU A 14 3.85 -23.17 -1.92
CA GLU A 14 3.94 -23.97 -0.69
C GLU A 14 5.37 -24.11 -0.13
N GLN A 15 6.38 -23.96 -0.98
CA GLN A 15 7.80 -24.16 -0.65
C GLN A 15 8.59 -22.85 -0.57
N ILE A 16 8.03 -21.75 -1.05
CA ILE A 16 8.75 -20.46 -1.15
C ILE A 16 8.01 -19.42 -0.32
N SER A 17 8.60 -19.09 0.83
CA SER A 17 8.19 -17.94 1.63
C SER A 17 8.96 -16.68 1.22
N ARG A 18 8.29 -15.55 1.30
CA ARG A 18 8.84 -14.21 1.10
C ARG A 18 8.28 -13.30 2.18
N PHE A 19 8.84 -12.11 2.27
CA PHE A 19 8.29 -11.04 3.08
C PHE A 19 8.42 -9.71 2.34
N VAL A 20 7.59 -8.77 2.72
CA VAL A 20 7.68 -7.38 2.32
C VAL A 20 7.51 -6.50 3.55
N TYR A 21 8.13 -5.34 3.55
CA TYR A 21 7.90 -4.34 4.59
C TYR A 21 6.83 -3.36 4.13
N ILE A 22 5.93 -3.05 5.05
CA ILE A 22 5.09 -1.88 4.98
C ILE A 22 5.40 -0.99 6.17
N TYR A 23 5.09 0.29 6.07
CA TYR A 23 5.34 1.21 7.17
C TYR A 23 4.05 1.85 7.62
N LEU A 24 3.87 1.93 8.94
CA LEU A 24 2.77 2.64 9.57
C LEU A 24 3.28 3.97 10.12
N LEU A 25 2.69 5.05 9.65
CA LEU A 25 2.88 6.39 10.20
C LEU A 25 1.80 6.61 11.26
N GLU A 26 2.21 6.66 12.52
CA GLU A 26 1.32 6.89 13.66
C GLU A 26 1.36 8.36 14.06
N ALA A 27 0.28 9.06 13.78
CA ALA A 27 -0.02 10.41 14.21
C ALA A 27 -1.36 10.40 14.99
N ASP A 28 -2.16 11.44 14.93
CA ASP A 28 -3.52 11.40 15.47
C ASP A 28 -4.35 10.34 14.76
N SER A 29 -4.28 10.32 13.43
CA SER A 29 -4.72 9.19 12.58
C SER A 29 -3.57 8.26 12.20
N LEU A 30 -3.87 7.24 11.39
CA LEU A 30 -2.91 6.28 10.87
C LEU A 30 -2.80 6.37 9.36
N TYR A 31 -1.58 6.21 8.84
CA TYR A 31 -1.31 6.17 7.41
C TYR A 31 -0.37 5.01 7.11
N LEU A 32 -0.61 4.30 6.01
CA LEU A 32 0.26 3.23 5.56
C LEU A 32 1.11 3.69 4.37
N ILE A 33 2.33 3.21 4.31
CA ILE A 33 3.16 3.18 3.11
C ILE A 33 3.17 1.74 2.64
N ASP A 34 2.55 1.51 1.49
CA ASP A 34 2.19 0.21 0.93
C ASP A 34 1.16 -0.57 1.77
N SER A 35 0.57 -1.58 1.18
CA SER A 35 -0.52 -2.34 1.78
C SER A 35 -0.23 -3.83 1.96
N GLY A 36 0.95 -4.30 1.50
CA GLY A 36 1.30 -5.72 1.52
C GLY A 36 0.55 -6.53 0.46
N VAL A 37 0.67 -7.84 0.54
CA VAL A 37 -0.06 -8.78 -0.32
C VAL A 37 -1.51 -8.90 0.10
N PHE A 38 -2.37 -9.34 -0.82
CA PHE A 38 -3.75 -9.69 -0.51
C PHE A 38 -3.80 -10.78 0.57
N GLY A 39 -4.70 -10.60 1.55
CA GLY A 39 -4.85 -11.53 2.68
C GLY A 39 -3.94 -11.24 3.88
N CYS A 40 -3.08 -10.20 3.81
CA CYS A 40 -2.22 -9.84 4.95
C CYS A 40 -2.91 -8.95 5.99
N GLU A 41 -4.16 -8.57 5.79
CA GLU A 41 -4.90 -7.61 6.62
C GLU A 41 -4.90 -8.01 8.10
N LYS A 42 -4.98 -9.33 8.37
CA LYS A 42 -4.89 -9.82 9.75
C LYS A 42 -3.55 -9.49 10.41
N GLN A 43 -2.44 -9.58 9.69
CA GLN A 43 -1.11 -9.25 10.24
C GLN A 43 -1.05 -7.77 10.63
N VAL A 44 -1.65 -6.90 9.82
CA VAL A 44 -1.75 -5.45 10.11
C VAL A 44 -2.66 -5.22 11.31
N MET A 45 -3.83 -5.86 11.38
CA MET A 45 -4.74 -5.73 12.52
C MET A 45 -4.10 -6.20 13.83
N ASP A 46 -3.42 -7.34 13.81
CA ASP A 46 -2.72 -7.88 14.99
C ASP A 46 -1.63 -6.90 15.48
N PHE A 47 -0.91 -6.28 14.53
CA PHE A 47 0.06 -5.24 14.86
C PHE A 47 -0.62 -4.01 15.50
N LEU A 48 -1.69 -3.49 14.89
CA LEU A 48 -2.43 -2.35 15.42
C LEU A 48 -2.97 -2.61 16.82
N ASP A 49 -3.53 -3.80 17.05
CA ASP A 49 -4.01 -4.18 18.39
C ASP A 49 -2.87 -4.21 19.41
N SER A 50 -1.66 -4.60 19.02
CA SER A 50 -0.49 -4.62 19.90
C SER A 50 -0.05 -3.22 20.37
N ILE A 51 -0.36 -2.19 19.60
CA ILE A 51 -0.07 -0.78 19.94
C ILE A 51 -1.32 -0.01 20.41
N GLY A 52 -2.45 -0.71 20.61
CA GLY A 52 -3.69 -0.13 21.11
C GLY A 52 -4.45 0.72 20.10
N ARG A 53 -4.21 0.52 18.79
CA ARG A 53 -4.85 1.27 17.70
C ARG A 53 -5.84 0.39 16.93
N LYS A 54 -6.68 1.01 16.12
CA LYS A 54 -7.75 0.32 15.37
C LYS A 54 -7.64 0.60 13.87
N ILE A 55 -8.05 -0.38 13.07
CA ILE A 55 -8.01 -0.30 11.60
C ILE A 55 -8.80 0.88 11.04
N VAL A 56 -9.92 1.26 11.67
CA VAL A 56 -10.76 2.40 11.24
C VAL A 56 -10.07 3.76 11.38
N GLU A 57 -8.93 3.80 12.07
CA GLU A 57 -8.09 4.98 12.20
C GLU A 57 -7.17 5.19 10.98
N ILE A 58 -7.06 4.22 10.09
CA ILE A 58 -6.30 4.35 8.84
C ILE A 58 -7.07 5.31 7.92
N LYS A 59 -6.46 6.45 7.59
CA LYS A 59 -7.05 7.50 6.75
C LYS A 59 -6.44 7.58 5.36
N GLY A 60 -5.27 7.01 5.16
CA GLY A 60 -4.62 7.00 3.86
C GLY A 60 -3.60 5.89 3.71
N ILE A 61 -3.39 5.49 2.46
CA ILE A 61 -2.35 4.54 2.04
C ILE A 61 -1.60 5.18 0.89
N PHE A 62 -0.30 5.33 1.04
CA PHE A 62 0.62 5.74 -0.01
C PHE A 62 1.19 4.48 -0.65
N LEU A 63 0.88 4.25 -1.91
CA LEU A 63 1.43 3.14 -2.68
C LEU A 63 2.68 3.63 -3.41
N THR A 64 3.83 3.02 -3.09
CA THR A 64 5.10 3.40 -3.69
C THR A 64 5.14 3.04 -5.17
N HIS A 65 4.60 1.89 -5.51
CA HIS A 65 4.47 1.39 -6.88
C HIS A 65 3.44 0.24 -6.95
N ALA A 66 3.12 -0.21 -8.17
CA ALA A 66 2.00 -1.13 -8.41
C ALA A 66 2.36 -2.62 -8.33
N HIS A 67 3.52 -3.04 -7.82
CA HIS A 67 3.80 -4.47 -7.69
C HIS A 67 2.82 -5.15 -6.73
N PRO A 68 2.39 -6.39 -7.03
CA PRO A 68 1.32 -7.08 -6.28
C PRO A 68 1.53 -7.14 -4.77
N GLU A 69 2.77 -7.32 -4.32
CA GLU A 69 3.12 -7.40 -2.91
C GLU A 69 3.06 -6.06 -2.16
N HIS A 70 2.84 -4.95 -2.87
CA HIS A 70 2.68 -3.61 -2.32
C HIS A 70 1.24 -3.11 -2.35
N ILE A 71 0.46 -3.55 -3.36
CA ILE A 71 -0.92 -3.07 -3.56
C ILE A 71 -2.00 -4.05 -3.09
N GLY A 72 -1.63 -5.28 -2.74
CA GLY A 72 -2.55 -6.42 -2.63
C GLY A 72 -3.72 -6.23 -1.68
N SER A 73 -3.52 -5.60 -0.55
CA SER A 73 -4.59 -5.34 0.44
C SER A 73 -5.18 -3.93 0.35
N ALA A 74 -4.73 -3.08 -0.60
CA ALA A 74 -5.20 -1.70 -0.69
C ALA A 74 -6.72 -1.59 -0.87
N ALA A 75 -7.29 -2.39 -1.76
CA ALA A 75 -8.73 -2.41 -1.99
C ALA A 75 -9.52 -2.83 -0.73
N TRP A 76 -9.02 -3.82 -0.01
CA TRP A 76 -9.66 -4.27 1.22
C TRP A 76 -9.66 -3.17 2.29
N PHE A 77 -8.51 -2.51 2.52
CA PHE A 77 -8.44 -1.38 3.45
C PHE A 77 -9.36 -0.24 3.02
N GLN A 78 -9.36 0.13 1.74
CA GLN A 78 -10.23 1.18 1.22
C GLN A 78 -11.71 0.89 1.47
N GLU A 79 -12.16 -0.34 1.25
CA GLU A 79 -13.54 -0.76 1.48
C GLU A 79 -13.94 -0.76 2.97
N HIS A 80 -13.02 -1.15 3.87
CA HIS A 80 -13.34 -1.32 5.29
C HIS A 80 -13.11 -0.08 6.15
N THR A 81 -12.30 0.86 5.66
CA THR A 81 -11.94 2.06 6.44
C THR A 81 -12.37 3.36 5.76
N GLY A 82 -12.62 3.34 4.44
CA GLY A 82 -12.83 4.54 3.65
C GLY A 82 -11.56 5.38 3.46
N CYS A 83 -10.37 4.80 3.67
CA CYS A 83 -9.11 5.50 3.51
C CYS A 83 -8.87 5.93 2.07
N LYS A 84 -8.12 7.01 1.88
CA LYS A 84 -7.70 7.46 0.55
C LYS A 84 -6.47 6.69 0.09
N ILE A 85 -6.43 6.36 -1.21
CA ILE A 85 -5.25 5.79 -1.86
C ILE A 85 -4.52 6.89 -2.62
N TYR A 86 -3.22 7.01 -2.33
CA TYR A 86 -2.28 7.92 -2.97
C TYR A 86 -1.32 7.10 -3.82
N ALA A 87 -1.12 7.47 -5.08
CA ALA A 87 -0.16 6.83 -5.97
C ALA A 87 0.25 7.77 -7.11
N SER A 88 1.36 7.49 -7.78
CA SER A 88 1.78 8.25 -8.95
C SER A 88 0.90 7.97 -10.17
N GLU A 89 0.91 8.87 -11.15
CA GLU A 89 0.09 8.74 -12.38
C GLU A 89 0.48 7.50 -13.20
N GLY A 90 1.79 7.21 -13.29
CA GLY A 90 2.27 6.05 -14.06
C GLY A 90 1.87 4.71 -13.46
N GLU A 91 1.77 4.62 -12.13
CA GLU A 91 1.38 3.40 -11.42
C GLU A 91 -0.15 3.22 -11.33
N LYS A 92 -0.90 4.33 -11.34
CA LYS A 92 -2.36 4.36 -11.17
C LYS A 92 -3.09 3.39 -12.08
N ARG A 93 -2.75 3.34 -13.37
CA ARG A 93 -3.47 2.51 -14.35
C ARG A 93 -3.44 1.02 -14.01
N TRP A 94 -2.35 0.53 -13.39
CA TRP A 94 -2.22 -0.85 -12.95
C TRP A 94 -2.92 -1.11 -11.61
N ILE A 95 -2.91 -0.12 -10.72
CA ILE A 95 -3.61 -0.20 -9.42
C ILE A 95 -5.13 -0.26 -9.64
N GLU A 96 -5.64 0.53 -10.60
CA GLU A 96 -7.06 0.59 -10.91
C GLU A 96 -7.54 -0.52 -11.86
N ASP A 97 -6.60 -1.20 -12.54
CA ASP A 97 -6.89 -2.33 -13.44
C ASP A 97 -5.81 -3.41 -13.34
N ILE A 98 -5.98 -4.31 -12.38
CA ILE A 98 -5.03 -5.42 -12.16
C ILE A 98 -5.04 -6.43 -13.31
N ASP A 99 -6.12 -6.54 -14.10
CA ASP A 99 -6.15 -7.38 -15.29
C ASP A 99 -5.25 -6.82 -16.38
N LEU A 100 -5.25 -5.49 -16.56
CA LEU A 100 -4.29 -4.81 -17.42
C LEU A 100 -2.86 -5.03 -16.94
N GLN A 101 -2.61 -4.90 -15.64
CA GLN A 101 -1.29 -5.16 -15.08
C GLN A 101 -0.83 -6.59 -15.35
N PHE A 102 -1.68 -7.59 -15.10
CA PHE A 102 -1.36 -8.99 -15.38
C PHE A 102 -1.07 -9.24 -16.84
N LYS A 103 -1.84 -8.64 -17.75
CA LYS A 103 -1.63 -8.72 -19.19
C LYS A 103 -0.27 -8.17 -19.64
N GLU A 104 0.14 -7.04 -19.05
CA GLU A 104 1.40 -6.36 -19.41
C GLU A 104 2.61 -6.93 -18.67
N ARG A 105 2.43 -7.42 -17.45
CA ARG A 105 3.48 -7.96 -16.57
C ARG A 105 3.02 -9.24 -15.85
N PRO A 106 2.84 -10.35 -16.56
CA PRO A 106 2.39 -11.60 -15.95
C PRO A 106 3.47 -12.17 -15.02
N ILE A 107 3.08 -12.53 -13.81
CA ILE A 107 3.91 -13.26 -12.85
C ILE A 107 3.10 -14.44 -12.27
N PRO A 108 3.77 -15.49 -11.78
CA PRO A 108 3.09 -16.59 -11.11
C PRO A 108 2.33 -16.09 -9.87
N ASN A 109 1.15 -16.65 -9.63
CA ASN A 109 0.29 -16.32 -8.47
C ASN A 109 -0.11 -14.85 -8.36
N PHE A 110 -0.12 -14.11 -9.47
CA PHE A 110 -0.40 -12.68 -9.50
C PHE A 110 -1.67 -12.32 -8.73
N TYR A 111 -2.80 -12.94 -9.03
CA TYR A 111 -4.08 -12.61 -8.40
C TYR A 111 -4.15 -12.97 -6.91
N GLN A 112 -3.42 -14.00 -6.49
CA GLN A 112 -3.30 -14.34 -5.07
C GLN A 112 -2.51 -13.29 -4.29
N LEU A 113 -1.62 -12.55 -4.95
CA LEU A 113 -0.83 -11.49 -4.34
C LEU A 113 -1.52 -10.12 -4.47
N ALA A 114 -2.03 -9.80 -5.66
CA ALA A 114 -2.63 -8.49 -5.97
C ALA A 114 -4.07 -8.33 -5.47
N GLY A 115 -4.81 -9.45 -5.27
CA GLY A 115 -6.20 -9.41 -4.84
C GLY A 115 -7.11 -8.79 -5.89
N LYS A 116 -7.49 -7.53 -5.73
CA LYS A 116 -8.37 -6.80 -6.64
C LYS A 116 -7.95 -5.33 -6.79
N SER A 117 -8.42 -4.73 -7.87
CA SER A 117 -8.21 -3.30 -8.16
C SER A 117 -8.71 -2.39 -7.03
N SER A 118 -7.98 -1.33 -6.77
CA SER A 118 -8.40 -0.25 -5.87
C SER A 118 -8.45 1.08 -6.61
N LYS A 119 -9.24 2.03 -6.11
CA LYS A 119 -9.33 3.35 -6.71
C LYS A 119 -8.23 4.25 -6.16
N VAL A 120 -7.47 4.89 -7.03
CA VAL A 120 -6.53 5.95 -6.64
C VAL A 120 -7.30 7.26 -6.47
N ASP A 121 -7.38 7.75 -5.23
CA ASP A 121 -8.12 8.97 -4.91
C ASP A 121 -7.31 10.23 -5.13
N VAL A 122 -5.99 10.13 -4.93
CA VAL A 122 -5.07 11.27 -5.04
C VAL A 122 -3.85 10.84 -5.86
N VAL A 123 -3.66 11.51 -6.98
CA VAL A 123 -2.43 11.33 -7.78
C VAL A 123 -1.34 12.21 -7.21
N VAL A 124 -0.16 11.63 -6.98
CA VAL A 124 1.01 12.31 -6.44
C VAL A 124 2.18 12.27 -7.43
N LYS A 125 3.12 13.19 -7.28
CA LYS A 125 4.33 13.28 -8.11
C LYS A 125 5.52 13.78 -7.30
N ASP A 126 6.70 13.64 -7.87
CA ASP A 126 7.93 14.17 -7.29
C ASP A 126 7.80 15.65 -6.90
N GLY A 127 8.24 15.96 -5.69
CA GLY A 127 8.21 17.31 -5.09
C GLY A 127 6.87 17.69 -4.42
N ASP A 128 5.83 16.89 -4.53
CA ASP A 128 4.56 17.18 -3.84
C ASP A 128 4.75 17.15 -2.33
N LYS A 129 4.02 18.06 -1.67
CA LYS A 129 3.89 18.10 -0.20
C LYS A 129 2.43 17.97 0.16
N ILE A 130 2.11 16.94 0.92
CA ILE A 130 0.75 16.59 1.27
C ILE A 130 0.59 16.77 2.77
N GLU A 131 -0.19 17.76 3.17
CA GLU A 131 -0.60 17.92 4.57
C GLU A 131 -1.70 16.89 4.87
N LEU A 132 -1.42 16.00 5.79
CA LEU A 132 -2.32 14.93 6.20
C LEU A 132 -3.14 15.34 7.42
N GLU A 133 -2.48 15.99 8.36
CA GLU A 133 -3.06 16.52 9.60
C GLU A 133 -2.31 17.80 9.97
N ASP A 134 -2.86 18.56 10.93
CA ASP A 134 -2.23 19.78 11.41
C ASP A 134 -0.80 19.51 11.90
N GLY A 135 0.16 20.13 11.21
CA GLY A 135 1.58 19.95 11.46
C GLY A 135 2.19 18.63 10.99
N PHE A 136 1.46 17.81 10.23
CA PHE A 136 1.98 16.58 9.65
C PHE A 136 1.92 16.60 8.12
N THR A 137 3.08 16.76 7.50
CA THR A 137 3.25 16.83 6.04
C THR A 137 4.13 15.69 5.55
N VAL A 138 3.69 15.01 4.50
CA VAL A 138 4.47 14.02 3.74
C VAL A 138 5.03 14.70 2.49
N SER A 139 6.32 14.50 2.21
CA SER A 139 6.95 14.92 0.96
C SER A 139 7.12 13.71 0.04
N VAL A 140 6.70 13.85 -1.20
CA VAL A 140 6.85 12.82 -2.22
C VAL A 140 8.18 13.01 -2.94
N ILE A 141 8.94 11.93 -3.09
CA ILE A 141 10.22 11.90 -3.80
C ILE A 141 10.13 10.82 -4.87
N GLY A 142 10.31 11.21 -6.13
CA GLY A 142 10.35 10.29 -7.26
C GLY A 142 11.62 9.45 -7.23
N THR A 143 11.48 8.13 -7.30
CA THR A 143 12.58 7.16 -7.24
C THR A 143 12.53 6.17 -8.40
N ALA A 144 12.03 6.59 -9.56
CA ALA A 144 11.88 5.74 -10.74
C ALA A 144 13.13 4.91 -11.06
N GLY A 145 12.92 3.62 -11.33
CA GLY A 145 14.00 2.67 -11.63
C GLY A 145 13.58 1.22 -11.46
N HIS A 146 13.07 0.85 -10.28
CA HIS A 146 12.49 -0.47 -10.02
C HIS A 146 11.08 -0.58 -10.65
N SER A 147 10.29 0.47 -10.58
CA SER A 147 9.10 0.70 -11.40
C SER A 147 9.23 2.00 -12.21
N CYS A 148 8.32 2.24 -13.16
CA CYS A 148 8.47 3.32 -14.12
C CYS A 148 8.18 4.71 -13.52
N ASP A 149 7.36 4.78 -12.47
CA ASP A 149 6.91 6.02 -11.82
C ASP A 149 6.82 5.85 -10.30
N GLU A 150 7.77 5.12 -9.72
CA GLU A 150 7.87 4.85 -8.29
C GLU A 150 8.14 6.14 -7.48
N VAL A 151 7.48 6.26 -6.34
CA VAL A 151 7.62 7.37 -5.39
C VAL A 151 7.93 6.91 -3.98
#